data_aef80030ef23d61ddc05fe5991707afa
#
_entry.id   aef80030ef23d61ddc05fe5991707afa
#
_cell.length_a   1.000
_cell.length_b   1.000
_cell.length_c   1.000
_cell.angle_alpha   90.00
_cell.angle_beta   90.00
_cell.angle_gamma   90.00
#
_symmetry.space_group_name_H-M   'P 1'
#
loop_
_entity.id
_entity.type
_entity.pdbx_description
1 polymer ?
#
loop_
_entity_poly.entity_id
_entity_poly.type
_entity_poly.pdbx_seq_one_letter_code
_entity_poly.pdbx_strand_id
1 'polypeptide(L)'
;IDTAKKAAAEAGKPYFTFPTLASNCAPVTGVGAYYYEDHTFRQVYYVDRPSYHTFIHTGVIANAPREYLWAGIGDALSKQYEVEFSARGDVLPYGRNLGVTLAGTCSQGLLEYGEAALRSADEKTASEALEYVAQNIICSTGIISNLEPEDYNSSVAHALYNSHTGVAHEGAHLHGAVVCYGTLVLLTLDGQLEERNKLYAFCERTHLPHSLSDIGLTDPEEL
;
A
#
# COMPACT_ATOMS: atom_id res chain seq x y z
N ILE A 1 -14.47 -1.75 3.90
CA ILE A 1 -13.98 -1.16 5.19
C ILE A 1 -14.29 0.33 5.23
N ASP A 2 -13.96 1.10 4.22
CA ASP A 2 -14.08 2.57 4.22
C ASP A 2 -15.51 3.07 4.47
N THR A 3 -16.52 2.46 3.85
CA THR A 3 -17.93 2.77 4.12
C THR A 3 -18.31 2.58 5.59
N ALA A 4 -17.88 1.45 6.19
CA ALA A 4 -18.15 1.18 7.61
C ALA A 4 -17.42 2.16 8.54
N LYS A 5 -16.18 2.52 8.21
CA LYS A 5 -15.35 3.50 8.88
C LYS A 5 -16.07 4.87 8.94
N LYS A 6 -16.54 5.34 7.79
CA LYS A 6 -17.25 6.61 7.68
C LYS A 6 -18.58 6.59 8.43
N ALA A 7 -19.38 5.54 8.26
CA ALA A 7 -20.67 5.40 8.97
C ALA A 7 -20.49 5.34 10.49
N ALA A 8 -19.46 4.65 10.98
CA ALA A 8 -19.16 4.57 12.40
C ALA A 8 -18.73 5.93 12.97
N ALA A 9 -17.92 6.68 12.24
CA ALA A 9 -17.50 8.03 12.62
C ALA A 9 -18.71 8.99 12.71
N GLU A 10 -19.58 8.98 11.71
CA GLU A 10 -20.81 9.80 11.70
C GLU A 10 -21.80 9.42 12.83
N ALA A 11 -21.88 8.14 13.15
CA ALA A 11 -22.71 7.64 14.23
C ALA A 11 -22.07 7.79 15.63
N GLY A 12 -20.81 8.22 15.72
CA GLY A 12 -20.06 8.29 16.97
C GLY A 12 -19.87 6.92 17.64
N LYS A 13 -19.74 5.85 16.86
CA LYS A 13 -19.63 4.46 17.36
C LYS A 13 -18.24 3.88 17.11
N PRO A 14 -17.73 3.03 18.02
CA PRO A 14 -16.57 2.23 17.73
C PRO A 14 -16.90 1.19 16.63
N TYR A 15 -15.90 0.84 15.83
CA TYR A 15 -16.01 -0.23 14.83
C TYR A 15 -14.85 -1.20 14.95
N PHE A 16 -15.09 -2.40 14.47
CA PHE A 16 -14.13 -3.50 14.46
C PHE A 16 -13.90 -3.95 13.02
N THR A 17 -12.69 -4.33 12.69
CA THR A 17 -12.36 -4.80 11.36
C THR A 17 -11.92 -6.26 11.36
N PHE A 18 -12.35 -6.99 10.35
CA PHE A 18 -12.00 -8.38 10.08
C PHE A 18 -11.55 -8.46 8.63
N PRO A 19 -10.29 -8.09 8.33
CA PRO A 19 -9.82 -8.10 6.96
C PRO A 19 -9.79 -9.53 6.39
N THR A 20 -10.44 -9.70 5.25
CA THR A 20 -10.43 -10.96 4.50
C THR A 20 -9.35 -10.97 3.42
N LEU A 21 -8.72 -9.81 3.19
CA LEU A 21 -7.65 -9.56 2.23
C LEU A 21 -6.51 -8.82 2.93
N ALA A 22 -5.28 -9.08 2.53
CA ALA A 22 -4.13 -8.27 2.87
C ALA A 22 -3.71 -7.46 1.63
N SER A 23 -4.50 -6.44 1.29
CA SER A 23 -4.29 -5.61 0.09
C SER A 23 -3.86 -4.18 0.40
N ASN A 24 -4.06 -3.70 1.64
CA ASN A 24 -3.66 -2.38 2.12
C ASN A 24 -3.88 -2.24 3.64
N CYS A 25 -3.59 -1.07 4.17
CA CYS A 25 -3.69 -0.74 5.60
C CYS A 25 -5.07 -0.26 6.08
N ALA A 26 -6.08 -0.17 5.22
CA ALA A 26 -7.40 0.35 5.58
C ALA A 26 -8.02 -0.26 6.86
N PRO A 27 -7.78 -1.56 7.20
CA PRO A 27 -8.33 -2.14 8.44
C PRO A 27 -7.91 -1.45 9.73
N VAL A 28 -6.73 -0.83 9.78
CA VAL A 28 -6.16 -0.24 11.01
C VAL A 28 -5.97 1.26 10.94
N THR A 29 -6.31 1.91 9.82
CA THR A 29 -6.13 3.35 9.65
C THR A 29 -7.41 4.15 9.85
N GLY A 30 -7.26 5.43 10.22
CA GLY A 30 -8.31 6.44 10.14
C GLY A 30 -8.50 7.00 8.72
N VAL A 31 -7.68 6.58 7.76
CA VAL A 31 -7.71 7.05 6.36
C VAL A 31 -8.70 6.24 5.54
N GLY A 32 -9.42 6.88 4.64
CA GLY A 32 -10.25 6.25 3.63
C GLY A 32 -10.23 7.03 2.32
N ALA A 33 -10.53 6.38 1.22
CA ALA A 33 -10.58 7.00 -0.09
C ALA A 33 -12.00 7.02 -0.67
N TYR A 34 -12.34 8.10 -1.36
CA TYR A 34 -13.53 8.21 -2.19
C TYR A 34 -13.17 8.14 -3.66
N TYR A 35 -13.98 7.41 -4.39
CA TYR A 35 -13.95 7.33 -5.85
C TYR A 35 -15.27 7.82 -6.43
N TYR A 36 -15.26 8.29 -7.65
CA TYR A 36 -16.47 8.54 -8.42
C TYR A 36 -17.08 7.21 -8.89
N GLU A 37 -18.29 7.25 -9.45
CA GLU A 37 -18.99 6.06 -9.96
C GLU A 37 -18.24 5.39 -11.14
N ASP A 38 -17.43 6.14 -11.87
CA ASP A 38 -16.56 5.68 -12.95
C ASP A 38 -15.20 5.13 -12.45
N HIS A 39 -15.03 4.99 -11.13
CA HIS A 39 -13.83 4.54 -10.44
C HIS A 39 -12.64 5.51 -10.48
N THR A 40 -12.78 6.74 -11.01
CA THR A 40 -11.72 7.74 -10.91
C THR A 40 -11.54 8.19 -9.44
N PHE A 41 -10.30 8.44 -9.05
CA PHE A 41 -9.99 8.91 -7.70
C PHE A 41 -10.61 10.30 -7.46
N ARG A 42 -11.23 10.48 -6.31
CA ARG A 42 -11.86 11.75 -5.93
C ARG A 42 -11.08 12.47 -4.84
N GLN A 43 -10.95 11.85 -3.67
CA GLN A 43 -10.25 12.44 -2.52
C GLN A 43 -10.02 11.43 -1.40
N VAL A 44 -9.05 11.73 -0.55
CA VAL A 44 -8.87 11.06 0.74
C VAL A 44 -9.75 11.74 1.80
N TYR A 45 -10.21 10.99 2.79
CA TYR A 45 -10.83 11.51 4.00
C TYR A 45 -10.23 10.87 5.24
N TYR A 46 -10.34 11.57 6.36
CA TYR A 46 -9.84 11.13 7.65
C TYR A 46 -10.97 11.02 8.65
N VAL A 47 -10.93 9.99 9.49
CA VAL A 47 -11.77 9.88 10.68
C VAL A 47 -10.89 9.99 11.92
N ASP A 48 -11.45 10.56 12.99
CA ASP A 48 -10.70 10.88 14.22
C ASP A 48 -10.10 9.64 14.91
N ARG A 49 -10.66 8.48 14.67
CA ARG A 49 -10.26 7.23 15.32
C ARG A 49 -10.19 6.08 14.33
N PRO A 50 -9.10 5.33 14.31
CA PRO A 50 -9.02 4.07 13.57
C PRO A 50 -9.96 3.02 14.18
N SER A 51 -9.95 1.80 13.64
CA SER A 51 -10.70 0.68 14.23
C SER A 51 -10.34 0.47 15.70
N TYR A 52 -11.34 0.14 16.51
CA TYR A 52 -11.12 -0.16 17.93
C TYR A 52 -10.28 -1.42 18.12
N HIS A 53 -10.56 -2.45 17.30
CA HIS A 53 -9.72 -3.65 17.14
C HIS A 53 -9.77 -4.14 15.71
N THR A 54 -8.67 -4.74 15.28
CA THR A 54 -8.53 -5.43 13.99
C THR A 54 -8.19 -6.90 14.28
N PHE A 55 -9.01 -7.81 13.75
CA PHE A 55 -8.85 -9.26 13.93
C PHE A 55 -8.36 -9.87 12.62
N ILE A 56 -7.08 -10.24 12.55
CA ILE A 56 -6.44 -10.80 11.37
C ILE A 56 -6.43 -12.32 11.48
N HIS A 57 -7.09 -13.00 10.54
CA HIS A 57 -7.07 -14.44 10.44
C HIS A 57 -6.29 -14.86 9.19
N THR A 58 -5.04 -15.28 9.36
CA THR A 58 -4.12 -15.60 8.27
C THR A 58 -4.63 -16.72 7.35
N GLY A 59 -5.35 -17.71 7.91
CA GLY A 59 -6.00 -18.74 7.12
C GLY A 59 -7.09 -18.22 6.18
N VAL A 60 -7.81 -17.16 6.54
CA VAL A 60 -8.78 -16.50 5.63
C VAL A 60 -8.01 -15.79 4.52
N ILE A 61 -6.96 -15.05 4.85
CA ILE A 61 -6.12 -14.34 3.88
C ILE A 61 -5.44 -15.32 2.92
N ALA A 62 -4.93 -16.45 3.41
CA ALA A 62 -4.32 -17.49 2.57
C ALA A 62 -5.30 -18.08 1.54
N ASN A 63 -6.59 -18.12 1.89
CA ASN A 63 -7.65 -18.64 0.98
C ASN A 63 -8.27 -17.56 0.08
N ALA A 64 -7.91 -16.30 0.25
CA ALA A 64 -8.34 -15.21 -0.61
C ALA A 64 -7.71 -15.31 -2.01
N PRO A 65 -8.25 -14.60 -3.01
CA PRO A 65 -7.59 -14.50 -4.30
C PRO A 65 -6.19 -13.89 -4.14
N ARG A 66 -5.18 -14.58 -4.68
CA ARG A 66 -3.75 -14.27 -4.53
C ARG A 66 -3.38 -12.85 -4.98
N GLU A 67 -4.06 -12.38 -6.01
CA GLU A 67 -3.81 -11.05 -6.60
C GLU A 67 -3.95 -9.90 -5.61
N TYR A 68 -4.77 -10.04 -4.58
CA TYR A 68 -4.91 -8.99 -3.55
C TYR A 68 -3.73 -8.95 -2.59
N LEU A 69 -3.13 -10.10 -2.23
CA LEU A 69 -1.89 -10.14 -1.47
C LEU A 69 -0.74 -9.59 -2.30
N TRP A 70 -0.67 -9.97 -3.58
CA TRP A 70 0.33 -9.51 -4.54
C TRP A 70 0.29 -7.98 -4.70
N ALA A 71 -0.89 -7.41 -4.93
CA ALA A 71 -1.07 -5.96 -4.99
C ALA A 71 -0.76 -5.29 -3.64
N GLY A 72 -1.15 -5.92 -2.52
CA GLY A 72 -0.85 -5.41 -1.18
C GLY A 72 0.64 -5.33 -0.88
N ILE A 73 1.44 -6.26 -1.39
CA ILE A 73 2.91 -6.18 -1.31
C ILE A 73 3.39 -4.94 -2.08
N GLY A 74 2.88 -4.71 -3.29
CA GLY A 74 3.23 -3.55 -4.10
C GLY A 74 2.88 -2.23 -3.42
N ASP A 75 1.69 -2.13 -2.81
CA ASP A 75 1.25 -0.98 -2.04
C ASP A 75 2.16 -0.72 -0.82
N ALA A 76 2.42 -1.76 -0.04
CA ALA A 76 3.20 -1.64 1.18
C ALA A 76 4.69 -1.31 0.94
N LEU A 77 5.25 -1.71 -0.20
CA LEU A 77 6.62 -1.37 -0.60
C LEU A 77 6.80 0.15 -0.81
N SER A 78 5.76 0.88 -1.21
CA SER A 78 5.83 2.33 -1.38
C SER A 78 6.02 3.06 -0.06
N LYS A 79 5.50 2.50 1.04
CA LYS A 79 5.36 3.18 2.33
C LYS A 79 6.69 3.74 2.86
N GLN A 80 7.75 2.95 2.83
CA GLN A 80 9.06 3.42 3.26
C GLN A 80 9.52 4.61 2.42
N TYR A 81 9.58 4.42 1.12
CA TYR A 81 10.21 5.37 0.20
C TYR A 81 9.44 6.68 0.10
N GLU A 82 8.11 6.64 0.10
CA GLU A 82 7.29 7.84 0.06
C GLU A 82 7.39 8.65 1.36
N VAL A 83 7.33 7.99 2.52
CA VAL A 83 7.45 8.65 3.83
C VAL A 83 8.83 9.28 3.99
N GLU A 84 9.90 8.54 3.68
CA GLU A 84 11.28 9.06 3.76
C GLU A 84 11.52 10.22 2.79
N PHE A 85 10.97 10.14 1.58
CA PHE A 85 11.07 11.20 0.58
C PHE A 85 10.34 12.46 1.02
N SER A 86 9.08 12.34 1.46
CA SER A 86 8.24 13.47 1.83
C SER A 86 8.69 14.16 3.11
N ALA A 87 9.25 13.42 4.07
CA ALA A 87 9.72 13.97 5.35
C ALA A 87 11.13 14.56 5.28
N ARG A 88 11.83 14.44 4.15
CA ARG A 88 13.24 14.81 4.01
C ARG A 88 13.46 16.29 4.23
N GLY A 89 14.34 16.61 5.17
CA GLY A 89 14.74 17.98 5.48
C GLY A 89 13.86 18.69 6.49
N ASP A 90 12.76 18.09 6.92
CA ASP A 90 11.84 18.65 7.88
C ASP A 90 12.30 18.41 9.34
N VAL A 91 11.97 19.36 10.21
CA VAL A 91 12.11 19.18 11.66
C VAL A 91 10.84 18.54 12.18
N LEU A 92 10.90 17.24 12.40
CA LEU A 92 9.73 16.44 12.74
C LEU A 92 9.42 16.43 14.24
N PRO A 93 8.17 16.64 14.66
CA PRO A 93 7.72 16.31 16.01
C PRO A 93 7.93 14.83 16.33
N TYR A 94 8.03 14.47 17.62
CA TYR A 94 8.36 13.12 18.06
C TYR A 94 7.53 12.02 17.39
N GLY A 95 6.21 12.17 17.33
CA GLY A 95 5.31 11.16 16.72
C GLY A 95 5.60 10.92 15.26
N ARG A 96 5.83 11.99 14.48
CA ARG A 96 6.18 11.89 13.06
C ARG A 96 7.57 11.28 12.86
N ASN A 97 8.56 11.69 13.66
CA ASN A 97 9.88 11.07 13.60
C ASN A 97 9.83 9.55 13.91
N LEU A 98 8.94 9.14 14.80
CA LEU A 98 8.67 7.72 15.05
C LEU A 98 8.07 7.03 13.83
N GLY A 99 7.10 7.65 13.16
CA GLY A 99 6.48 7.13 11.93
C GLY A 99 7.50 6.95 10.81
N VAL A 100 8.34 7.95 10.54
CA VAL A 100 9.44 7.85 9.56
C VAL A 100 10.41 6.72 9.91
N THR A 101 10.78 6.60 11.18
CA THR A 101 11.67 5.52 11.66
C THR A 101 11.05 4.14 11.42
N LEU A 102 9.77 3.98 11.70
CA LEU A 102 9.05 2.72 11.46
C LEU A 102 8.90 2.43 9.96
N ALA A 103 8.70 3.45 9.13
CA ALA A 103 8.60 3.28 7.68
C ALA A 103 9.85 2.62 7.10
N GLY A 104 11.04 2.96 7.59
CA GLY A 104 12.31 2.35 7.21
C GLY A 104 12.41 0.83 7.45
N THR A 105 11.44 0.23 8.15
CA THR A 105 11.42 -1.22 8.40
C THR A 105 10.50 -2.00 7.43
N CYS A 106 9.72 -1.31 6.59
CA CYS A 106 8.67 -1.97 5.79
C CYS A 106 9.22 -2.77 4.61
N SER A 107 10.08 -2.16 3.78
CA SER A 107 10.47 -2.74 2.49
C SER A 107 11.32 -4.00 2.62
N GLN A 108 12.28 -4.04 3.55
CA GLN A 108 13.20 -5.17 3.69
C GLN A 108 12.46 -6.50 3.90
N GLY A 109 11.52 -6.53 4.84
CA GLY A 109 10.78 -7.76 5.11
C GLY A 109 9.85 -8.19 3.97
N LEU A 110 9.30 -7.23 3.23
CA LEU A 110 8.48 -7.53 2.05
C LEU A 110 9.33 -8.12 0.91
N LEU A 111 10.54 -7.57 0.68
CA LEU A 111 11.47 -8.10 -0.31
C LEU A 111 12.01 -9.48 0.08
N GLU A 112 12.18 -9.76 1.38
CA GLU A 112 12.68 -11.03 1.89
C GLU A 112 11.61 -12.13 1.87
N TYR A 113 10.40 -11.85 2.36
CA TYR A 113 9.35 -12.85 2.56
C TYR A 113 8.26 -12.85 1.50
N GLY A 114 8.18 -11.83 0.63
CA GLY A 114 7.08 -11.63 -0.31
C GLY A 114 6.87 -12.80 -1.27
N GLU A 115 7.94 -13.31 -1.88
CA GLU A 115 7.84 -14.47 -2.78
C GLU A 115 7.34 -15.73 -2.07
N ALA A 116 7.82 -15.98 -0.84
CA ALA A 116 7.37 -17.12 -0.04
C ALA A 116 5.90 -16.96 0.39
N ALA A 117 5.48 -15.75 0.73
CA ALA A 117 4.08 -15.45 1.04
C ALA A 117 3.16 -15.66 -0.15
N LEU A 118 3.58 -15.26 -1.35
CA LEU A 118 2.82 -15.48 -2.58
C LEU A 118 2.68 -16.97 -2.91
N ARG A 119 3.75 -17.77 -2.74
CA ARG A 119 3.66 -19.25 -2.87
C ARG A 119 2.67 -19.83 -1.86
N SER A 120 2.70 -19.37 -0.62
CA SER A 120 1.76 -19.81 0.42
C SER A 120 0.31 -19.49 0.08
N ALA A 121 0.05 -18.34 -0.56
CA ALA A 121 -1.27 -17.98 -1.07
C ALA A 121 -1.71 -18.87 -2.24
N ASP A 122 -0.80 -19.27 -3.14
CA ASP A 122 -1.06 -20.24 -4.20
C ASP A 122 -1.43 -21.61 -3.61
N GLU A 123 -0.73 -22.04 -2.56
CA GLU A 123 -0.95 -23.29 -1.85
C GLU A 123 -2.13 -23.24 -0.85
N LYS A 124 -2.78 -22.07 -0.68
CA LYS A 124 -3.84 -21.81 0.29
C LYS A 124 -3.45 -22.15 1.74
N THR A 125 -2.19 -21.95 2.08
CA THR A 125 -1.59 -22.31 3.36
C THR A 125 -1.16 -21.06 4.13
N ALA A 126 -1.55 -20.97 5.41
CA ALA A 126 -1.07 -19.94 6.32
C ALA A 126 0.34 -20.30 6.81
N SER A 127 1.37 -19.73 6.18
CA SER A 127 2.77 -19.86 6.58
C SER A 127 3.24 -18.66 7.39
N GLU A 128 4.38 -18.80 8.06
CA GLU A 128 5.04 -17.68 8.76
C GLU A 128 5.36 -16.51 7.82
N ALA A 129 5.76 -16.80 6.58
CA ALA A 129 6.02 -15.77 5.57
C ALA A 129 4.74 -15.01 5.19
N LEU A 130 3.62 -15.73 4.99
CA LEU A 130 2.33 -15.10 4.70
C LEU A 130 1.85 -14.27 5.88
N GLU A 131 2.00 -14.78 7.12
CA GLU A 131 1.66 -14.05 8.32
C GLU A 131 2.47 -12.75 8.46
N TYR A 132 3.79 -12.84 8.28
CA TYR A 132 4.69 -11.69 8.33
C TYR A 132 4.28 -10.62 7.31
N VAL A 133 4.09 -11.02 6.05
CA VAL A 133 3.72 -10.11 4.96
C VAL A 133 2.34 -9.49 5.20
N ALA A 134 1.36 -10.28 5.62
CA ALA A 134 0.02 -9.76 5.92
C ALA A 134 0.04 -8.76 7.08
N GLN A 135 0.83 -9.02 8.14
CA GLN A 135 1.02 -8.06 9.24
C GLN A 135 1.76 -6.80 8.79
N ASN A 136 2.76 -6.93 7.93
CA ASN A 136 3.45 -5.76 7.38
C ASN A 136 2.49 -4.89 6.58
N ILE A 137 1.73 -5.47 5.64
CA ILE A 137 0.75 -4.75 4.81
C ILE A 137 -0.34 -4.10 5.66
N ILE A 138 -0.89 -4.79 6.66
CA ILE A 138 -2.04 -4.29 7.42
C ILE A 138 -1.59 -3.46 8.62
N CYS A 139 -0.67 -3.97 9.43
CA CYS A 139 -0.34 -3.36 10.72
C CYS A 139 0.79 -2.33 10.59
N SER A 140 1.94 -2.69 9.99
CA SER A 140 3.09 -1.79 9.93
C SER A 140 2.73 -0.53 9.15
N THR A 141 2.25 -0.67 7.90
CA THR A 141 1.86 0.49 7.09
C THR A 141 0.71 1.27 7.70
N GLY A 142 -0.20 0.60 8.41
CA GLY A 142 -1.31 1.24 9.10
C GLY A 142 -0.91 2.04 10.34
N ILE A 143 0.02 1.55 11.15
CA ILE A 143 0.57 2.28 12.29
C ILE A 143 1.30 3.53 11.80
N ILE A 144 2.12 3.40 10.75
CA ILE A 144 2.82 4.52 10.12
C ILE A 144 1.80 5.56 9.64
N SER A 145 0.76 5.14 8.92
CA SER A 145 -0.28 6.03 8.42
C SER A 145 -1.09 6.75 9.51
N ASN A 146 -1.15 6.21 10.72
CA ASN A 146 -1.77 6.90 11.86
C ASN A 146 -0.81 7.87 12.56
N LEU A 147 0.49 7.71 12.40
CA LEU A 147 1.52 8.59 12.97
C LEU A 147 1.86 9.75 12.03
N GLU A 148 1.72 9.52 10.72
CA GLU A 148 2.02 10.49 9.69
C GLU A 148 0.75 11.23 9.23
N PRO A 149 0.82 12.56 9.06
CA PRO A 149 -0.26 13.32 8.44
C PRO A 149 -0.31 13.08 6.93
N GLU A 150 -1.31 13.66 6.31
CA GLU A 150 -1.55 13.63 4.86
C GLU A 150 -0.28 13.81 4.02
N ASP A 151 0.52 14.84 4.37
CA ASP A 151 1.66 15.28 3.60
C ASP A 151 2.82 14.25 3.52
N TYR A 152 2.87 13.29 4.42
CA TYR A 152 3.95 12.30 4.46
C TYR A 152 3.50 10.87 4.12
N ASN A 153 2.19 10.63 4.05
CA ASN A 153 1.66 9.27 3.83
C ASN A 153 1.77 8.79 2.39
N SER A 154 1.84 9.71 1.45
CA SER A 154 1.89 9.44 0.00
C SER A 154 2.67 10.53 -0.72
N SER A 155 3.25 10.20 -1.86
CA SER A 155 3.94 11.14 -2.72
C SER A 155 3.84 10.73 -4.20
N VAL A 156 4.96 10.58 -4.90
CA VAL A 156 5.01 10.29 -6.34
C VAL A 156 4.29 9.00 -6.72
N ALA A 157 4.46 7.91 -5.93
CA ALA A 157 3.88 6.62 -6.27
C ALA A 157 2.34 6.65 -6.27
N HIS A 158 1.75 7.24 -5.23
CA HIS A 158 0.30 7.39 -5.14
C HIS A 158 -0.24 8.49 -6.06
N ALA A 159 0.53 9.58 -6.31
CA ALA A 159 0.15 10.60 -7.28
C ALA A 159 0.05 10.00 -8.69
N LEU A 160 0.99 9.14 -9.08
CA LEU A 160 0.95 8.40 -10.33
C LEU A 160 -0.30 7.51 -10.40
N TYR A 161 -0.60 6.75 -9.34
CA TYR A 161 -1.84 5.97 -9.32
C TYR A 161 -3.09 6.85 -9.47
N ASN A 162 -3.16 7.97 -8.76
CA ASN A 162 -4.31 8.87 -8.86
C ASN A 162 -4.49 9.42 -10.29
N SER A 163 -3.40 9.80 -10.97
CA SER A 163 -3.41 10.19 -12.38
C SER A 163 -3.85 9.04 -13.28
N HIS A 164 -3.32 7.84 -13.05
CA HIS A 164 -3.66 6.63 -13.80
C HIS A 164 -5.16 6.34 -13.79
N THR A 165 -5.87 6.57 -12.67
CA THR A 165 -7.33 6.37 -12.62
C THR A 165 -8.11 7.32 -13.54
N GLY A 166 -7.52 8.43 -13.95
CA GLY A 166 -8.16 9.46 -14.79
C GLY A 166 -7.81 9.36 -16.27
N VAL A 167 -6.91 8.46 -16.67
CA VAL A 167 -6.49 8.30 -18.06
C VAL A 167 -6.98 6.99 -18.65
N ALA A 168 -7.10 6.93 -19.98
CA ALA A 168 -7.47 5.71 -20.68
C ALA A 168 -6.29 4.73 -20.65
N HIS A 169 -6.52 3.52 -20.18
CA HIS A 169 -5.51 2.46 -20.11
C HIS A 169 -6.13 1.11 -20.47
N GLU A 170 -5.29 0.17 -20.92
CA GLU A 170 -5.72 -1.18 -21.20
C GLU A 170 -5.78 -2.03 -19.91
N GLY A 171 -6.87 -2.80 -19.76
CA GLY A 171 -7.05 -3.74 -18.67
C GLY A 171 -7.52 -3.10 -17.36
N ALA A 172 -7.65 -3.94 -16.35
CA ALA A 172 -8.00 -3.55 -14.99
C ALA A 172 -6.79 -3.76 -14.08
N HIS A 173 -6.36 -2.72 -13.39
CA HIS A 173 -5.18 -2.73 -12.54
C HIS A 173 -5.54 -2.51 -11.08
N LEU A 174 -5.00 -3.36 -10.21
CA LEU A 174 -5.17 -3.18 -8.77
C LEU A 174 -4.31 -2.00 -8.29
N HIS A 175 -4.84 -1.24 -7.34
CA HIS A 175 -4.20 -0.06 -6.74
C HIS A 175 -2.71 -0.29 -6.42
N GLY A 176 -2.41 -1.27 -5.60
CA GLY A 176 -1.04 -1.51 -5.15
C GLY A 176 -0.10 -1.98 -6.26
N ALA A 177 -0.62 -2.55 -7.36
CA ALA A 177 0.19 -2.89 -8.51
C ALA A 177 0.71 -1.63 -9.23
N VAL A 178 -0.18 -0.66 -9.48
CA VAL A 178 0.20 0.62 -10.08
C VAL A 178 1.10 1.44 -9.14
N VAL A 179 0.80 1.43 -7.83
CA VAL A 179 1.64 2.09 -6.81
C VAL A 179 3.05 1.49 -6.78
N CYS A 180 3.20 0.17 -6.98
CA CYS A 180 4.52 -0.46 -7.07
C CYS A 180 5.36 0.09 -8.23
N TYR A 181 4.75 0.24 -9.41
CA TYR A 181 5.40 0.89 -10.55
C TYR A 181 5.75 2.35 -10.21
N GLY A 182 4.83 3.09 -9.61
CA GLY A 182 5.08 4.46 -9.14
C GLY A 182 6.24 4.56 -8.16
N THR A 183 6.47 3.52 -7.34
CA THR A 183 7.63 3.46 -6.44
C THR A 183 8.95 3.34 -7.21
N LEU A 184 8.99 2.57 -8.30
CA LEU A 184 10.17 2.53 -9.19
C LEU A 184 10.44 3.88 -9.83
N VAL A 185 9.38 4.60 -10.23
CA VAL A 185 9.47 5.98 -10.75
C VAL A 185 10.03 6.92 -9.69
N LEU A 186 9.47 6.90 -8.46
CA LEU A 186 9.97 7.71 -7.34
C LEU A 186 11.47 7.49 -7.11
N LEU A 187 11.89 6.23 -6.95
CA LEU A 187 13.29 5.89 -6.69
C LEU A 187 14.23 6.32 -7.84
N THR A 188 13.73 6.30 -9.07
CA THR A 188 14.48 6.76 -10.25
C THR A 188 14.64 8.28 -10.22
N LEU A 189 13.56 9.01 -9.98
CA LEU A 189 13.57 10.48 -9.89
C LEU A 189 14.43 10.99 -8.73
N ASP A 190 14.40 10.27 -7.61
CA ASP A 190 15.19 10.60 -6.41
C ASP A 190 16.66 10.15 -6.49
N GLY A 191 17.06 9.46 -7.55
CA GLY A 191 18.44 8.99 -7.74
C GLY A 191 18.82 7.81 -6.85
N GLN A 192 17.88 7.15 -6.19
CA GLN A 192 18.10 5.97 -5.34
C GLN A 192 18.21 4.68 -6.19
N LEU A 193 19.19 4.66 -7.08
CA LEU A 193 19.29 3.61 -8.10
C LEU A 193 19.58 2.22 -7.54
N GLU A 194 20.25 2.11 -6.40
CA GLU A 194 20.50 0.81 -5.76
C GLU A 194 19.18 0.21 -5.23
N GLU A 195 18.38 0.99 -4.51
CA GLU A 195 17.07 0.57 -4.01
C GLU A 195 16.10 0.28 -5.16
N ARG A 196 16.10 1.14 -6.19
CA ARG A 196 15.34 0.91 -7.41
C ARG A 196 15.67 -0.43 -8.05
N ASN A 197 16.95 -0.79 -8.16
CA ASN A 197 17.37 -2.05 -8.77
C ASN A 197 16.97 -3.26 -7.92
N LYS A 198 17.02 -3.16 -6.58
CA LYS A 198 16.53 -4.22 -5.68
C LYS A 198 15.03 -4.45 -5.88
N LEU A 199 14.26 -3.36 -5.88
CA LEU A 199 12.80 -3.41 -6.10
C LEU A 199 12.47 -3.94 -7.50
N TYR A 200 13.16 -3.46 -8.55
CA TYR A 200 12.97 -3.91 -9.92
C TYR A 200 13.17 -5.43 -10.06
N ALA A 201 14.27 -5.96 -9.52
CA ALA A 201 14.54 -7.40 -9.53
C ALA A 201 13.48 -8.21 -8.76
N PHE A 202 12.90 -7.66 -7.70
CA PHE A 202 11.79 -8.27 -6.99
C PHE A 202 10.50 -8.25 -7.86
N CYS A 203 10.21 -7.15 -8.53
CA CYS A 203 9.08 -7.05 -9.45
C CYS A 203 9.17 -8.06 -10.59
N GLU A 204 10.35 -8.25 -11.21
CA GLU A 204 10.54 -9.26 -12.23
C GLU A 204 10.19 -10.68 -11.72
N ARG A 205 10.65 -11.05 -10.52
CA ARG A 205 10.40 -12.39 -9.95
C ARG A 205 8.95 -12.60 -9.50
N THR A 206 8.28 -11.54 -9.08
CA THR A 206 6.90 -11.61 -8.57
C THR A 206 5.85 -11.21 -9.60
N HIS A 207 6.28 -10.78 -10.78
CA HIS A 207 5.43 -10.22 -11.84
C HIS A 207 4.64 -8.97 -11.40
N LEU A 208 5.18 -8.19 -10.45
CA LEU A 208 4.68 -6.85 -10.18
C LEU A 208 5.04 -5.91 -11.33
N PRO A 209 4.20 -4.90 -11.63
CA PRO A 209 4.47 -3.95 -12.71
C PRO A 209 5.83 -3.27 -12.55
N HIS A 210 6.62 -3.27 -13.61
CA HIS A 210 7.96 -2.66 -13.68
C HIS A 210 8.22 -1.93 -14.99
N SER A 211 7.20 -1.90 -15.85
CA SER A 211 7.17 -1.10 -17.09
C SER A 211 5.84 -0.38 -17.25
N LEU A 212 5.80 0.64 -18.10
CA LEU A 212 4.59 1.39 -18.40
C LEU A 212 3.50 0.50 -19.00
N SER A 213 3.89 -0.45 -19.86
CA SER A 213 2.95 -1.40 -20.48
C SER A 213 2.30 -2.34 -19.47
N ASP A 214 2.95 -2.62 -18.32
CA ASP A 214 2.38 -3.49 -17.28
C ASP A 214 1.23 -2.83 -16.53
N ILE A 215 1.09 -1.51 -16.65
CA ILE A 215 -0.03 -0.73 -16.11
C ILE A 215 -0.99 -0.25 -17.22
N GLY A 216 -0.92 -0.87 -18.41
CA GLY A 216 -1.82 -0.64 -19.52
C GLY A 216 -1.61 0.66 -20.30
N LEU A 217 -0.45 1.29 -20.17
CA LEU A 217 -0.08 2.53 -20.85
C LEU A 217 1.06 2.28 -21.85
N THR A 218 1.05 3.01 -22.96
CA THR A 218 2.09 2.90 -23.99
C THR A 218 2.88 4.20 -24.18
N ASP A 219 2.31 5.33 -23.75
CA ASP A 219 2.91 6.64 -23.87
C ASP A 219 3.11 7.27 -22.47
N PRO A 220 4.34 7.62 -22.08
CA PRO A 220 4.58 8.29 -20.80
C PRO A 220 3.96 9.69 -20.69
N GLU A 221 3.58 10.31 -21.80
CA GLU A 221 2.92 11.62 -21.80
C GLU A 221 1.43 11.53 -21.41
N GLU A 222 0.87 10.32 -21.30
CA GLU A 222 -0.51 10.07 -20.85
C GLU A 222 -0.68 10.16 -19.32
N LEU A 223 0.38 10.10 -18.54
CA LEU A 223 0.41 10.21 -17.09
C LEU A 223 0.73 11.63 -16.62
#